data_bb5c4ba9ae82bff8f3d0d24f3dd709e9
#
_entry.id   bb5c4ba9ae82bff8f3d0d24f3dd709e9
#
_cell.length_a   1.000
_cell.length_b   1.000
_cell.length_c   1.000
_cell.angle_alpha   90.00
_cell.angle_beta   90.00
_cell.angle_gamma   90.00
#
_symmetry.space_group_name_H-M   'P 1'
#
loop_
_entity.id
_entity.type
_entity.pdbx_description
1 polymer ?
#
loop_
_entity_poly.entity_id
_entity_poly.type
_entity_poly.pdbx_seq_one_letter_code
_entity_poly.pdbx_strand_id
1 'polypeptide(L)'
;MQFQSANPSVVKSIRQRDLLNTWLRALRKPRPLPSLLDFKPERINDDELADMMGFNVEGDGETARYVITHEGTRLTATYGNDHVDPAKRTNRYLDDAIGPDRYARVVPSYSACIALRRPTYSVSMVRDPDGKEVSYERLLLPFGPGDRVEQIVGSYKAISIDGGFKVNNLMGLKPNSIPVTVINAVIDQEIARRPIAHPDDIVVFG
;
A
#
# COMPACT_ATOMS: atom_id res chain seq x y z
N MET A 1 4.67 2.12 -15.62
CA MET A 1 4.10 1.00 -14.81
C MET A 1 2.62 0.96 -15.08
N GLN A 2 2.06 -0.19 -15.52
CA GLN A 2 0.64 -0.30 -15.86
C GLN A 2 -0.11 -0.93 -14.67
N PHE A 3 -1.22 -0.30 -14.24
CA PHE A 3 -2.09 -0.82 -13.20
C PHE A 3 -3.27 -1.58 -13.83
N GLN A 4 -3.59 -2.72 -13.25
CA GLN A 4 -4.75 -3.52 -13.65
C GLN A 4 -5.87 -3.36 -12.62
N SER A 5 -7.10 -3.26 -13.09
CA SER A 5 -8.27 -3.29 -12.21
C SER A 5 -8.42 -4.70 -11.63
N ALA A 6 -8.57 -4.81 -10.32
CA ALA A 6 -8.61 -6.08 -9.63
C ALA A 6 -9.66 -6.11 -8.50
N ASN A 7 -10.16 -7.31 -8.23
CA ASN A 7 -11.00 -7.61 -7.09
C ASN A 7 -10.20 -7.51 -5.77
N PRO A 8 -10.81 -7.13 -4.64
CA PRO A 8 -10.16 -7.14 -3.32
C PRO A 8 -9.44 -8.43 -2.92
N SER A 9 -9.82 -9.57 -3.48
CA SER A 9 -9.15 -10.86 -3.24
C SER A 9 -7.69 -10.93 -3.74
N VAL A 10 -7.25 -10.00 -4.59
CA VAL A 10 -5.85 -9.89 -5.03
C VAL A 10 -4.90 -9.62 -3.86
N VAL A 11 -5.39 -8.97 -2.79
CA VAL A 11 -4.61 -8.68 -1.59
C VAL A 11 -4.35 -9.96 -0.82
N LYS A 12 -3.10 -10.39 -0.76
CA LYS A 12 -2.70 -11.70 -0.21
C LYS A 12 -2.65 -11.70 1.32
N SER A 13 -2.06 -10.69 1.94
CA SER A 13 -1.97 -10.58 3.38
C SER A 13 -3.36 -10.44 4.02
N ILE A 14 -3.68 -11.30 5.00
CA ILE A 14 -4.95 -11.25 5.75
C ILE A 14 -5.11 -9.88 6.42
N ARG A 15 -4.05 -9.38 7.06
CA ARG A 15 -4.08 -8.07 7.74
C ARG A 15 -4.33 -6.91 6.78
N GLN A 16 -3.69 -6.90 5.62
CA GLN A 16 -3.94 -5.87 4.60
C GLN A 16 -5.37 -6.00 4.04
N ARG A 17 -5.91 -7.22 3.92
CA ARG A 17 -7.31 -7.43 3.55
C ARG A 17 -8.28 -6.86 4.59
N ASP A 18 -7.99 -7.01 5.87
CA ASP A 18 -8.81 -6.44 6.95
C ASP A 18 -8.80 -4.90 6.90
N LEU A 19 -7.64 -4.29 6.66
CA LEU A 19 -7.54 -2.84 6.43
C LEU A 19 -8.34 -2.40 5.20
N LEU A 20 -8.20 -3.12 4.08
CA LEU A 20 -8.97 -2.85 2.87
C LEU A 20 -10.48 -2.98 3.09
N ASN A 21 -10.93 -4.04 3.77
CA ASN A 21 -12.34 -4.24 4.10
C ASN A 21 -12.87 -3.13 5.02
N THR A 22 -12.06 -2.64 5.94
CA THR A 22 -12.42 -1.50 6.80
C THR A 22 -12.55 -0.22 5.98
N TRP A 23 -11.63 0.02 5.04
CA TRP A 23 -11.72 1.13 4.10
C TRP A 23 -13.02 1.05 3.26
N LEU A 24 -13.35 -0.14 2.74
CA LEU A 24 -14.57 -0.38 1.97
C LEU A 24 -15.85 -0.15 2.79
N ARG A 25 -15.84 -0.50 4.08
CA ARG A 25 -16.95 -0.22 5.00
C ARG A 25 -17.09 1.27 5.34
N ALA A 26 -15.97 1.98 5.46
CA ALA A 26 -15.96 3.42 5.72
C ALA A 26 -16.43 4.26 4.52
N LEU A 27 -16.40 3.68 3.31
CA LEU A 27 -16.85 4.34 2.10
C LEU A 27 -18.37 4.46 2.06
N ARG A 28 -18.88 5.66 2.31
CA ARG A 28 -20.32 5.97 2.32
C ARG A 28 -20.73 6.67 1.03
N LYS A 29 -21.53 6.01 0.21
CA LYS A 29 -22.12 6.66 -0.97
C LYS A 29 -22.93 7.90 -0.58
N PRO A 30 -22.90 8.99 -1.36
CA PRO A 30 -22.32 9.11 -2.71
C PRO A 30 -20.83 9.51 -2.74
N ARG A 31 -20.15 9.62 -1.60
CA ARG A 31 -18.76 10.08 -1.53
C ARG A 31 -17.81 9.09 -2.21
N PRO A 32 -16.87 9.53 -3.04
CA PRO A 32 -15.90 8.67 -3.70
C PRO A 32 -14.78 8.20 -2.75
N LEU A 33 -14.57 8.93 -1.64
CA LEU A 33 -13.53 8.66 -0.65
C LEU A 33 -14.13 8.57 0.76
N PRO A 34 -13.63 7.68 1.62
CA PRO A 34 -13.95 7.73 3.04
C PRO A 34 -13.15 8.84 3.74
N SER A 35 -13.69 9.32 4.86
CA SER A 35 -12.91 10.13 5.80
C SER A 35 -12.00 9.23 6.63
N LEU A 36 -10.79 9.71 6.94
CA LEU A 36 -9.89 8.99 7.86
C LEU A 36 -10.53 8.80 9.25
N LEU A 37 -11.42 9.72 9.68
CA LEU A 37 -12.16 9.61 10.95
C LEU A 37 -13.14 8.42 10.99
N ASP A 38 -13.66 8.01 9.82
CA ASP A 38 -14.55 6.85 9.69
C ASP A 38 -13.78 5.51 9.54
N PHE A 39 -12.47 5.58 9.35
CA PHE A 39 -11.61 4.42 9.24
C PHE A 39 -11.20 3.93 10.63
N LYS A 40 -11.93 2.93 11.13
CA LYS A 40 -11.73 2.35 12.46
C LYS A 40 -11.44 0.85 12.34
N PRO A 41 -10.21 0.46 12.08
CA PRO A 41 -9.84 -0.94 12.05
C PRO A 41 -9.96 -1.55 13.46
N GLU A 42 -10.63 -2.70 13.54
CA GLU A 42 -10.97 -3.35 14.82
C GLU A 42 -9.74 -3.92 15.56
N ARG A 43 -8.60 -4.07 14.88
CA ARG A 43 -7.43 -4.81 15.36
C ARG A 43 -6.10 -4.14 15.03
N ILE A 44 -6.03 -2.82 15.05
CA ILE A 44 -4.71 -2.17 14.98
C ILE A 44 -4.06 -2.25 16.35
N ASN A 45 -3.00 -3.01 16.43
CA ASN A 45 -2.07 -3.04 17.56
C ASN A 45 -0.73 -2.41 17.17
N ASP A 46 0.18 -2.26 18.12
CA ASP A 46 1.50 -1.67 17.90
C ASP A 46 2.31 -2.41 16.82
N ASP A 47 2.13 -3.73 16.70
CA ASP A 47 2.76 -4.55 15.68
C ASP A 47 2.28 -4.22 14.26
N GLU A 48 1.02 -3.83 14.11
CA GLU A 48 0.48 -3.43 12.81
C GLU A 48 0.88 -2.00 12.47
N LEU A 49 0.86 -1.10 13.44
CA LEU A 49 1.35 0.27 13.27
C LEU A 49 2.83 0.31 12.88
N ALA A 50 3.62 -0.65 13.36
CA ALA A 50 5.04 -0.75 13.02
C ALA A 50 5.30 -0.98 11.52
N ASP A 51 4.32 -1.52 10.77
CA ASP A 51 4.39 -1.76 9.33
C ASP A 51 3.54 -0.76 8.52
N MET A 52 3.11 0.35 9.11
CA MET A 52 2.25 1.34 8.47
C MET A 52 2.95 2.69 8.32
N MET A 53 2.53 3.43 7.31
CA MET A 53 2.87 4.84 7.12
C MET A 53 1.61 5.66 6.88
N GLY A 54 1.60 6.88 7.41
CA GLY A 54 0.61 7.89 7.09
C GLY A 54 1.22 9.00 6.28
N PHE A 55 0.42 9.58 5.37
CA PHE A 55 0.84 10.71 4.55
C PHE A 55 -0.26 11.74 4.43
N ASN A 56 0.11 13.02 4.50
CA ASN A 56 -0.69 14.10 3.92
C ASN A 56 -0.27 14.30 2.47
N VAL A 57 -1.23 14.62 1.62
CA VAL A 57 -1.01 14.90 0.20
C VAL A 57 -1.07 16.40 -0.02
N GLU A 58 0.03 16.97 -0.48
CA GLU A 58 0.13 18.38 -0.88
C GLU A 58 0.22 18.48 -2.39
N GLY A 59 -0.46 19.47 -2.97
CA GLY A 59 -0.56 19.61 -4.44
C GLY A 59 -1.58 18.65 -5.03
N ASP A 60 -1.54 18.48 -6.36
CA ASP A 60 -2.47 17.65 -7.12
C ASP A 60 -1.78 17.08 -8.38
N GLY A 61 -2.33 15.97 -8.90
CA GLY A 61 -1.84 15.34 -10.13
C GLY A 61 -0.34 15.00 -10.07
N GLU A 62 0.42 15.42 -11.06
CA GLU A 62 1.84 15.15 -11.18
C GLU A 62 2.71 15.96 -10.19
N THR A 63 2.15 17.05 -9.64
CA THR A 63 2.85 17.91 -8.66
C THR A 63 2.61 17.48 -7.21
N ALA A 64 1.84 16.41 -7.00
CA ALA A 64 1.52 15.93 -5.67
C ALA A 64 2.78 15.48 -4.91
N ARG A 65 2.93 15.95 -3.68
CA ARG A 65 3.98 15.55 -2.75
C ARG A 65 3.37 14.90 -1.52
N TYR A 66 4.11 14.03 -0.87
CA TYR A 66 3.64 13.19 0.23
C TYR A 66 4.42 13.51 1.49
N VAL A 67 3.78 14.20 2.43
CA VAL A 67 4.35 14.53 3.74
C VAL A 67 4.09 13.38 4.70
N ILE A 68 5.13 12.77 5.23
CA ILE A 68 5.04 11.65 6.19
C ILE A 68 4.46 12.18 7.51
N THR A 69 3.31 11.66 7.93
CA THR A 69 2.66 11.96 9.21
C THR A 69 2.86 10.86 10.25
N HIS A 70 3.09 9.63 9.79
CA HIS A 70 3.41 8.47 10.61
C HIS A 70 4.39 7.58 9.88
N GLU A 71 5.44 7.11 10.57
CA GLU A 71 6.37 6.11 10.06
C GLU A 71 6.52 5.00 11.09
N GLY A 72 6.09 3.79 10.69
CA GLY A 72 6.16 2.62 11.54
C GLY A 72 7.59 2.20 11.86
N THR A 73 7.82 1.71 13.05
CA THR A 73 9.16 1.41 13.58
C THR A 73 9.93 0.37 12.76
N ARG A 74 9.22 -0.65 12.22
CA ARG A 74 9.86 -1.65 11.34
C ARG A 74 10.26 -1.07 9.98
N LEU A 75 9.50 -0.09 9.48
CA LEU A 75 9.83 0.57 8.22
C LEU A 75 11.04 1.47 8.38
N THR A 76 11.18 2.14 9.51
CA THR A 76 12.37 2.93 9.83
C THR A 76 13.63 2.09 9.72
N ALA A 77 13.65 0.92 10.37
CA ALA A 77 14.77 -0.02 10.31
C ALA A 77 15.00 -0.52 8.87
N THR A 78 13.91 -0.82 8.14
CA THR A 78 13.96 -1.29 6.75
C THR A 78 14.59 -0.28 5.81
N TYR A 79 14.32 1.01 5.99
CA TYR A 79 14.92 2.09 5.17
C TYR A 79 16.31 2.50 5.63
N GLY A 80 16.86 1.90 6.68
CA GLY A 80 18.16 2.29 7.24
C GLY A 80 18.13 3.66 7.91
N ASN A 81 16.96 4.09 8.37
CA ASN A 81 16.74 5.37 9.03
C ASN A 81 16.79 5.26 10.57
N ASP A 82 17.33 4.17 11.11
CA ASP A 82 17.43 3.92 12.55
C ASP A 82 18.23 5.03 13.27
N HIS A 83 19.19 5.63 12.55
CA HIS A 83 20.01 6.74 13.02
C HIS A 83 19.28 8.08 13.00
N VAL A 84 18.11 8.15 12.35
CA VAL A 84 17.32 9.39 12.30
C VAL A 84 16.56 9.55 13.60
N ASP A 85 16.72 10.72 14.24
CA ASP A 85 15.98 11.11 15.43
C ASP A 85 14.47 10.87 15.20
N PRO A 86 13.78 10.13 16.09
CA PRO A 86 12.32 9.88 15.98
C PRO A 86 11.50 11.14 15.73
N ALA A 87 11.88 12.28 16.37
CA ALA A 87 11.19 13.56 16.17
C ALA A 87 11.32 14.12 14.74
N LYS A 88 12.30 13.63 13.97
CA LYS A 88 12.56 14.05 12.58
C LYS A 88 12.05 13.06 11.54
N ARG A 89 11.40 11.99 11.94
CA ARG A 89 10.87 10.96 11.02
C ARG A 89 9.56 11.36 10.38
N THR A 90 8.83 12.27 10.99
CA THR A 90 7.59 12.85 10.46
C THR A 90 7.80 14.29 9.99
N ASN A 91 6.80 14.87 9.34
CA ASN A 91 6.83 16.22 8.76
C ASN A 91 7.96 16.44 7.74
N ARG A 92 8.34 15.38 7.03
CA ARG A 92 9.28 15.42 5.91
C ARG A 92 8.63 14.80 4.67
N TYR A 93 9.10 15.20 3.52
CA TYR A 93 8.60 14.63 2.28
C TYR A 93 9.14 13.23 2.03
N LEU A 94 8.34 12.40 1.37
CA LEU A 94 8.72 11.03 1.06
C LEU A 94 9.95 10.95 0.15
N ASP A 95 10.06 11.84 -0.85
CA ASP A 95 11.21 11.93 -1.76
C ASP A 95 12.50 12.21 -1.00
N ASP A 96 12.47 13.13 -0.01
CA ASP A 96 13.62 13.43 0.85
C ASP A 96 13.97 12.25 1.78
N ALA A 97 12.94 11.51 2.23
CA ALA A 97 13.12 10.41 3.18
C ALA A 97 13.77 9.18 2.57
N ILE A 98 13.40 8.82 1.32
CA ILE A 98 13.83 7.57 0.68
C ILE A 98 14.80 7.77 -0.48
N GLY A 99 15.03 9.01 -0.88
CA GLY A 99 15.91 9.39 -1.98
C GLY A 99 15.31 9.19 -3.38
N PRO A 100 15.90 9.84 -4.40
CA PRO A 100 15.29 9.96 -5.74
C PRO A 100 15.08 8.61 -6.43
N ASP A 101 16.02 7.69 -6.35
CA ASP A 101 15.94 6.40 -7.05
C ASP A 101 14.83 5.50 -6.50
N ARG A 102 14.64 5.50 -5.18
CA ARG A 102 13.55 4.75 -4.55
C ARG A 102 12.22 5.43 -4.79
N TYR A 103 12.19 6.76 -4.68
CA TYR A 103 11.00 7.55 -4.95
C TYR A 103 10.47 7.32 -6.36
N ALA A 104 11.31 7.38 -7.39
CA ALA A 104 10.92 7.12 -8.77
C ALA A 104 10.26 5.75 -8.97
N ARG A 105 10.67 4.74 -8.18
CA ARG A 105 10.08 3.40 -8.25
C ARG A 105 8.73 3.27 -7.54
N VAL A 106 8.51 4.05 -6.47
CA VAL A 106 7.29 3.91 -5.65
C VAL A 106 6.21 4.92 -6.01
N VAL A 107 6.59 6.12 -6.45
CA VAL A 107 5.66 7.23 -6.74
C VAL A 107 4.54 6.87 -7.71
N PRO A 108 4.72 6.03 -8.75
CA PRO A 108 3.62 5.66 -9.64
C PRO A 108 2.43 5.02 -8.92
N SER A 109 2.66 4.29 -7.81
CA SER A 109 1.56 3.70 -7.03
C SER A 109 0.79 4.74 -6.23
N TYR A 110 1.49 5.75 -5.70
CA TYR A 110 0.87 6.87 -5.00
C TYR A 110 0.07 7.75 -5.98
N SER A 111 0.65 8.08 -7.13
CA SER A 111 -0.01 8.86 -8.17
C SER A 111 -1.27 8.16 -8.68
N ALA A 112 -1.23 6.84 -8.90
CA ALA A 112 -2.41 6.07 -9.29
C ALA A 112 -3.48 6.05 -8.19
N CYS A 113 -3.07 5.92 -6.91
CA CYS A 113 -3.97 5.97 -5.77
C CYS A 113 -4.73 7.30 -5.70
N ILE A 114 -4.05 8.44 -5.95
CA ILE A 114 -4.65 9.77 -5.97
C ILE A 114 -5.55 9.94 -7.20
N ALA A 115 -5.02 9.69 -8.40
CA ALA A 115 -5.72 9.94 -9.65
C ALA A 115 -7.01 9.14 -9.78
N LEU A 116 -6.99 7.89 -9.33
CA LEU A 116 -8.14 6.98 -9.39
C LEU A 116 -9.01 7.03 -8.13
N ARG A 117 -8.54 7.67 -7.06
CA ARG A 117 -9.26 7.73 -5.76
C ARG A 117 -9.65 6.36 -5.24
N ARG A 118 -8.78 5.37 -5.47
CA ARG A 118 -9.01 3.96 -5.14
C ARG A 118 -7.77 3.36 -4.47
N PRO A 119 -7.95 2.36 -3.64
CA PRO A 119 -6.82 1.62 -3.10
C PRO A 119 -5.95 1.04 -4.21
N THR A 120 -4.63 1.15 -4.04
CA THR A 120 -3.66 0.46 -4.91
C THR A 120 -2.94 -0.63 -4.11
N TYR A 121 -2.66 -1.74 -4.79
CA TYR A 121 -1.95 -2.87 -4.22
C TYR A 121 -0.85 -3.32 -5.16
N SER A 122 0.34 -3.49 -4.62
CA SER A 122 1.48 -3.99 -5.40
C SER A 122 2.24 -5.07 -4.64
N VAL A 123 2.74 -6.05 -5.38
CA VAL A 123 3.67 -7.06 -4.89
C VAL A 123 4.92 -6.99 -5.75
N SER A 124 6.05 -6.82 -5.10
CA SER A 124 7.36 -6.83 -5.73
C SER A 124 8.20 -7.94 -5.12
N MET A 125 8.97 -8.62 -5.96
CA MET A 125 9.92 -9.62 -5.53
C MET A 125 11.33 -9.06 -5.60
N VAL A 126 12.13 -9.36 -4.61
CA VAL A 126 13.51 -8.91 -4.51
C VAL A 126 14.35 -10.01 -3.88
N ARG A 127 15.65 -10.05 -4.18
CA ARG A 127 16.58 -10.92 -3.48
C ARG A 127 17.28 -10.17 -2.37
N ASP A 128 17.25 -10.76 -1.17
CA ASP A 128 17.99 -10.24 -0.03
C ASP A 128 19.52 -10.41 -0.22
N PRO A 129 20.36 -9.90 0.72
CA PRO A 129 21.81 -10.05 0.67
C PRO A 129 22.27 -11.51 0.66
N ASP A 130 21.49 -12.41 1.21
CA ASP A 130 21.77 -13.86 1.29
C ASP A 130 21.27 -14.61 0.03
N GLY A 131 20.70 -13.88 -0.94
CA GLY A 131 20.19 -14.44 -2.20
C GLY A 131 18.79 -15.05 -2.11
N LYS A 132 18.11 -14.93 -0.95
CA LYS A 132 16.76 -15.42 -0.75
C LYS A 132 15.74 -14.49 -1.40
N GLU A 133 14.68 -15.07 -1.96
CA GLU A 133 13.59 -14.29 -2.53
C GLU A 133 12.64 -13.80 -1.43
N VAL A 134 12.42 -12.48 -1.44
CA VAL A 134 11.51 -11.79 -0.52
C VAL A 134 10.41 -11.14 -1.33
N SER A 135 9.17 -11.43 -0.99
CA SER A 135 7.99 -10.76 -1.53
C SER A 135 7.69 -9.54 -0.67
N TYR A 136 7.54 -8.40 -1.31
CA TYR A 136 7.23 -7.13 -0.66
C TYR A 136 5.86 -6.64 -1.10
N GLU A 137 4.91 -6.59 -0.16
CA GLU A 137 3.54 -6.18 -0.42
C GLU A 137 3.30 -4.76 0.08
N ARG A 138 2.64 -3.95 -0.74
CA ARG A 138 2.23 -2.59 -0.40
C ARG A 138 0.78 -2.37 -0.75
N LEU A 139 -0.01 -1.97 0.24
CA LEU A 139 -1.38 -1.50 0.09
C LEU A 139 -1.43 -0.01 0.45
N LEU A 140 -1.95 0.83 -0.45
CA LEU A 140 -2.20 2.25 -0.21
C LEU A 140 -3.70 2.50 -0.21
N LEU A 141 -4.19 3.18 0.82
CA LEU A 141 -5.60 3.50 1.04
C LEU A 141 -5.78 5.02 1.00
N PRO A 142 -6.52 5.58 0.02
CA PRO A 142 -6.75 7.01 -0.08
C PRO A 142 -7.90 7.48 0.82
N PHE A 143 -7.79 8.69 1.38
CA PHE A 143 -8.80 9.33 2.20
C PHE A 143 -8.98 10.79 1.83
N GLY A 144 -10.20 11.32 2.03
CA GLY A 144 -10.50 12.73 1.84
C GLY A 144 -11.96 13.05 2.15
N PRO A 145 -12.28 14.32 2.47
CA PRO A 145 -13.65 14.74 2.81
C PRO A 145 -14.58 14.82 1.58
N GLY A 146 -14.02 14.82 0.36
CA GLY A 146 -14.75 14.97 -0.90
C GLY A 146 -14.11 14.19 -2.04
N ASP A 147 -13.90 14.87 -3.16
CA ASP A 147 -13.34 14.28 -4.37
C ASP A 147 -11.80 14.28 -4.43
N ARG A 148 -11.16 15.01 -3.51
CA ARG A 148 -9.71 15.12 -3.44
C ARG A 148 -9.16 14.18 -2.40
N VAL A 149 -8.08 13.48 -2.76
CA VAL A 149 -7.29 12.70 -1.80
C VAL A 149 -6.41 13.66 -1.01
N GLU A 150 -6.63 13.75 0.29
CA GLU A 150 -5.85 14.60 1.19
C GLU A 150 -4.89 13.77 2.05
N GLN A 151 -5.19 12.49 2.23
CA GLN A 151 -4.39 11.60 3.06
C GLN A 151 -4.28 10.22 2.42
N ILE A 152 -3.16 9.54 2.69
CA ILE A 152 -2.94 8.15 2.31
C ILE A 152 -2.46 7.39 3.55
N VAL A 153 -3.04 6.22 3.78
CA VAL A 153 -2.51 5.23 4.73
C VAL A 153 -1.90 4.09 3.93
N GLY A 154 -0.62 3.83 4.15
CA GLY A 154 0.13 2.74 3.56
C GLY A 154 0.34 1.61 4.55
N SER A 155 0.13 0.37 4.13
CA SER A 155 0.50 -0.84 4.86
C SER A 155 1.52 -1.63 4.03
N TYR A 156 2.59 -2.06 4.68
CA TYR A 156 3.74 -2.69 4.04
C TYR A 156 3.99 -4.04 4.72
N LYS A 157 4.19 -5.07 3.91
CA LYS A 157 4.51 -6.42 4.41
C LYS A 157 5.64 -6.99 3.60
N ALA A 158 6.57 -7.62 4.29
CA ALA A 158 7.61 -8.39 3.67
C ALA A 158 7.44 -9.85 4.09
N ILE A 159 7.47 -10.73 3.12
CA ILE A 159 7.26 -12.17 3.32
C ILE A 159 8.45 -12.88 2.69
N SER A 160 9.21 -13.61 3.49
CA SER A 160 10.19 -14.56 2.99
C SER A 160 9.50 -15.85 2.56
N ILE A 161 9.78 -16.33 1.36
CA ILE A 161 9.24 -17.60 0.86
C ILE A 161 9.74 -18.78 1.70
N ASP A 162 10.93 -18.65 2.29
CA ASP A 162 11.56 -19.72 3.09
C ASP A 162 11.20 -19.69 4.59
N GLY A 163 10.29 -18.82 5.03
CA GLY A 163 9.78 -18.74 6.40
C GLY A 163 10.78 -18.23 7.45
N GLY A 164 12.01 -17.94 7.07
CA GLY A 164 13.08 -17.46 7.95
C GLY A 164 13.38 -15.96 7.79
N PHE A 165 12.40 -15.11 8.13
CA PHE A 165 12.55 -13.68 7.88
C PHE A 165 13.19 -12.96 9.06
N LYS A 166 14.44 -12.49 8.88
CA LYS A 166 15.01 -11.44 9.71
C LYS A 166 14.79 -10.10 9.02
N VAL A 167 13.84 -9.32 9.54
CA VAL A 167 13.40 -8.02 8.99
C VAL A 167 14.50 -6.96 8.97
N ASN A 168 15.65 -7.24 9.57
CA ASN A 168 16.73 -6.29 9.68
C ASN A 168 17.28 -5.98 8.30
N ASN A 169 16.80 -4.86 7.75
CA ASN A 169 17.35 -4.24 6.56
C ASN A 169 16.88 -4.81 5.20
N LEU A 170 15.56 -4.85 4.96
CA LEU A 170 14.99 -5.12 3.63
C LEU A 170 15.52 -4.19 2.54
N MET A 171 15.89 -2.98 2.91
CA MET A 171 16.45 -1.98 2.00
C MET A 171 17.99 -1.91 2.05
N GLY A 172 18.62 -2.67 2.94
CA GLY A 172 20.03 -3.05 2.84
C GLY A 172 20.27 -4.09 1.74
N LEU A 173 19.34 -4.18 0.81
CA LEU A 173 19.49 -4.85 -0.47
C LEU A 173 20.81 -4.40 -1.07
N LYS A 174 21.54 -5.36 -1.64
CA LYS A 174 22.71 -5.02 -2.45
C LYS A 174 22.33 -3.78 -3.28
N PRO A 175 23.18 -2.76 -3.37
CA PRO A 175 22.84 -1.49 -4.04
C PRO A 175 22.23 -1.66 -5.44
N ASN A 176 22.45 -2.79 -6.08
CA ASN A 176 22.00 -3.13 -7.43
C ASN A 176 20.77 -4.08 -7.46
N SER A 177 20.19 -4.43 -6.32
CA SER A 177 18.99 -5.28 -6.31
C SER A 177 17.77 -4.43 -6.73
N ILE A 178 17.29 -4.66 -7.95
CA ILE A 178 16.09 -3.99 -8.47
C ILE A 178 14.89 -4.90 -8.20
N PRO A 179 13.87 -4.44 -7.43
CA PRO A 179 12.65 -5.20 -7.23
C PRO A 179 11.91 -5.42 -8.56
N VAL A 180 11.44 -6.63 -8.79
CA VAL A 180 10.55 -6.95 -9.91
C VAL A 180 9.12 -6.91 -9.43
N THR A 181 8.32 -6.00 -9.98
CA THR A 181 6.89 -5.91 -9.66
C THR A 181 6.13 -7.02 -10.38
N VAL A 182 5.49 -7.92 -9.62
CA VAL A 182 4.71 -9.06 -10.12
C VAL A 182 3.21 -8.84 -10.07
N ILE A 183 2.74 -7.94 -9.18
CA ILE A 183 1.35 -7.50 -9.11
C ILE A 183 1.35 -5.98 -9.01
N ASN A 184 0.48 -5.35 -9.80
CA ASN A 184 0.26 -3.92 -9.76
C ASN A 184 -1.21 -3.65 -10.04
N ALA A 185 -2.00 -3.45 -8.99
CA ALA A 185 -3.45 -3.45 -9.05
C ALA A 185 -4.07 -2.17 -8.47
N VAL A 186 -5.16 -1.73 -9.08
CA VAL A 186 -6.13 -0.81 -8.50
C VAL A 186 -7.35 -1.61 -8.08
N ILE A 187 -7.77 -1.47 -6.82
CA ILE A 187 -8.90 -2.23 -6.30
C ILE A 187 -10.20 -1.64 -6.81
N ASP A 188 -10.94 -2.45 -7.56
CA ASP A 188 -12.23 -2.09 -8.12
C ASP A 188 -13.36 -2.71 -7.29
N GLN A 189 -14.19 -1.84 -6.71
CA GLN A 189 -15.31 -2.25 -5.89
C GLN A 189 -16.46 -2.86 -6.70
N GLU A 190 -16.62 -2.45 -7.96
CA GLU A 190 -17.69 -2.94 -8.82
C GLU A 190 -17.44 -4.38 -9.25
N ILE A 191 -16.17 -4.76 -9.43
CA ILE A 191 -15.79 -6.15 -9.70
C ILE A 191 -16.14 -7.06 -8.51
N ALA A 192 -15.99 -6.55 -7.28
CA ALA A 192 -16.31 -7.30 -6.06
C ALA A 192 -17.82 -7.57 -5.90
N ARG A 193 -18.68 -6.79 -6.57
CA ARG A 193 -20.15 -6.90 -6.48
C ARG A 193 -20.77 -7.70 -7.62
N ARG A 194 -20.02 -8.07 -8.64
CA ARG A 194 -20.52 -8.97 -9.66
C ARG A 194 -20.69 -10.34 -9.01
N PRO A 195 -21.92 -10.92 -9.00
CA PRO A 195 -22.09 -12.31 -8.60
C PRO A 195 -21.13 -13.15 -9.44
N ILE A 196 -20.40 -14.04 -8.80
CA ILE A 196 -19.71 -15.10 -9.53
C ILE A 196 -20.83 -15.87 -10.20
N ALA A 197 -20.88 -15.84 -11.54
CA ALA A 197 -21.81 -16.68 -12.27
C ALA A 197 -21.55 -18.12 -11.80
N HIS A 198 -22.53 -18.70 -11.12
CA HIS A 198 -22.44 -20.11 -10.73
C HIS A 198 -22.35 -20.93 -12.00
N PRO A 199 -21.51 -21.98 -12.07
CA PRO A 199 -21.44 -22.86 -13.23
C PRO A 199 -22.77 -23.56 -13.56
N ASP A 200 -23.76 -23.49 -12.68
CA ASP A 200 -25.10 -24.07 -12.86
C ASP A 200 -26.10 -23.15 -13.60
N ASP A 201 -25.71 -21.94 -13.98
CA ASP A 201 -26.53 -21.03 -14.80
C ASP A 201 -26.44 -21.35 -16.31
N ILE A 202 -26.17 -22.61 -16.69
CA ILE A 202 -26.30 -23.06 -18.07
C ILE A 202 -27.79 -23.27 -18.36
N VAL A 203 -28.44 -22.23 -18.89
CA VAL A 203 -29.76 -22.36 -19.48
C VAL A 203 -29.60 -23.16 -20.76
N VAL A 204 -29.96 -24.43 -20.68
CA VAL A 204 -30.10 -25.30 -21.86
C VAL A 204 -31.39 -24.88 -22.58
N PHE A 205 -31.26 -24.19 -23.71
CA PHE A 205 -32.34 -23.98 -24.63
C PHE A 205 -32.58 -25.30 -25.38
N GLY A 206 -33.70 -25.95 -25.09
CA GLY A 206 -34.26 -27.06 -25.86
C GLY A 206 -35.05 -26.58 -27.07
#